data_d8654025d91bda6af8dd7c365c08f223
#
_entry.id   d8654025d91bda6af8dd7c365c08f223
#
_cell.length_a   1.000
_cell.length_b   1.000
_cell.length_c   1.000
_cell.angle_alpha   90.00
_cell.angle_beta   90.00
_cell.angle_gamma   90.00
#
_symmetry.space_group_name_H-M   'P 1'
#
loop_
_entity.id
_entity.type
_entity.pdbx_description
1 polymer ?
#
loop_
_entity_poly.entity_id
_entity_poly.type
_entity_poly.pdbx_seq_one_letter_code
_entity_poly.pdbx_strand_id
1 'polypeptide(L)'
;MKKIFLTICIAICALSYSQKKKEIFLFTSFREPATEGLYLAYSEDGYNWKGLEGSFLKPEIGASKIMRDPSITKGADGTYHMVWTTDWKGGNGFGYASSKDLIHWSKQEYIPVMKHEPEVVNVWAPEIFYDDFKKEYIIIWASTIPFRFAKGVEDEKNNHRM
;
A
#
# COMPACT_ATOMS: atom_id res chain seq x y z
N MET A 1 0.37 -54.38 -33.07
CA MET A 1 1.09 -53.10 -32.91
C MET A 1 0.20 -51.92 -32.54
N LYS A 2 -1.08 -52.05 -32.17
CA LYS A 2 -2.00 -50.93 -31.83
C LYS A 2 -2.20 -50.72 -30.31
N LYS A 3 -1.64 -51.54 -29.44
CA LYS A 3 -1.88 -51.44 -27.97
C LYS A 3 -0.79 -50.71 -27.18
N ILE A 4 0.38 -50.44 -27.78
CA ILE A 4 1.52 -49.79 -27.11
C ILE A 4 1.39 -48.23 -27.15
N PHE A 5 0.68 -47.68 -28.13
CA PHE A 5 0.55 -46.24 -28.26
C PHE A 5 -0.43 -45.58 -27.24
N LEU A 6 -1.36 -46.33 -26.68
CA LEU A 6 -2.35 -45.82 -25.75
C LEU A 6 -1.79 -45.67 -24.32
N THR A 7 -0.78 -46.43 -23.96
CA THR A 7 -0.20 -46.41 -22.60
C THR A 7 0.77 -45.23 -22.41
N ILE A 8 1.37 -44.72 -23.47
CA ILE A 8 2.31 -43.58 -23.40
C ILE A 8 1.57 -42.24 -23.24
N CYS A 9 0.36 -42.06 -23.78
CA CYS A 9 -0.40 -40.84 -23.65
C CYS A 9 -0.97 -40.61 -22.22
N ILE A 10 -1.19 -41.66 -21.45
CA ILE A 10 -1.73 -41.55 -20.08
C ILE A 10 -0.63 -41.15 -19.08
N ALA A 11 0.64 -41.52 -19.36
CA ALA A 11 1.76 -41.16 -18.46
C ALA A 11 2.17 -39.69 -18.53
N ILE A 12 1.83 -38.97 -19.60
CA ILE A 12 2.19 -37.53 -19.76
C ILE A 12 1.20 -36.60 -19.05
N CYS A 13 -0.05 -37.02 -18.83
CA CYS A 13 -1.04 -36.24 -18.10
C CYS A 13 -0.87 -36.23 -16.58
N ALA A 14 -0.06 -37.09 -16.00
CA ALA A 14 0.12 -37.22 -14.54
C ALA A 14 1.19 -36.28 -13.94
N LEU A 15 1.92 -35.52 -14.77
CA LEU A 15 2.99 -34.61 -14.32
C LEU A 15 2.61 -33.14 -14.27
N SER A 16 1.32 -32.83 -14.29
CA SER A 16 0.87 -31.48 -13.90
C SER A 16 0.99 -31.34 -12.38
N TYR A 17 2.22 -31.29 -11.89
CA TYR A 17 2.48 -30.78 -10.54
C TYR A 17 1.95 -29.36 -10.49
N SER A 18 0.81 -29.18 -9.86
CA SER A 18 0.36 -27.85 -9.42
C SER A 18 1.45 -27.31 -8.50
N GLN A 19 2.32 -26.49 -9.03
CA GLN A 19 3.20 -25.69 -8.19
C GLN A 19 2.29 -24.87 -7.29
N LYS A 20 2.19 -25.22 -6.00
CA LYS A 20 1.60 -24.33 -5.00
C LYS A 20 2.30 -22.99 -5.17
N LYS A 21 1.55 -21.96 -5.56
CA LYS A 21 2.07 -20.61 -5.54
C LYS A 21 2.56 -20.35 -4.13
N LYS A 22 3.86 -20.09 -3.99
CA LYS A 22 4.45 -19.77 -2.71
C LYS A 22 3.93 -18.37 -2.34
N GLU A 23 3.18 -18.29 -1.28
CA GLU A 23 2.77 -17.01 -0.71
C GLU A 23 3.95 -16.39 0.02
N ILE A 24 4.12 -15.10 -0.12
CA ILE A 24 5.11 -14.29 0.58
C ILE A 24 4.42 -13.11 1.26
N PHE A 25 4.94 -12.72 2.40
CA PHE A 25 4.55 -11.50 3.09
C PHE A 25 5.36 -10.34 2.53
N LEU A 26 4.70 -9.21 2.30
CA LEU A 26 5.32 -7.96 1.87
C LEU A 26 5.23 -6.94 3.00
N PHE A 27 6.31 -6.24 3.28
CA PHE A 27 6.37 -5.13 4.23
C PHE A 27 6.78 -3.86 3.48
N THR A 28 6.03 -2.79 3.69
CA THR A 28 6.30 -1.45 3.16
C THR A 28 6.90 -0.58 4.24
N SER A 29 7.86 0.24 3.89
CA SER A 29 8.49 1.17 4.83
C SER A 29 9.03 2.40 4.12
N PHE A 30 9.46 3.37 4.91
CA PHE A 30 10.19 4.57 4.49
C PHE A 30 11.39 4.78 5.41
N ARG A 31 12.29 5.68 5.05
CA ARG A 31 13.44 6.09 5.88
C ARG A 31 13.39 7.58 6.12
N GLU A 32 13.60 8.00 7.36
CA GLU A 32 13.68 9.44 7.66
C GLU A 32 14.86 10.09 6.92
N PRO A 33 14.67 11.30 6.40
CA PRO A 33 13.53 12.24 6.56
C PRO A 33 12.39 12.02 5.55
N ALA A 34 12.15 10.82 5.08
CA ALA A 34 11.04 10.38 4.22
C ALA A 34 11.09 10.92 2.76
N THR A 35 12.24 11.40 2.32
CA THR A 35 12.44 11.95 0.96
C THR A 35 12.93 10.90 -0.05
N GLU A 36 13.35 9.74 0.43
CA GLU A 36 13.86 8.67 -0.44
C GLU A 36 12.73 7.79 -1.02
N GLY A 37 11.56 7.76 -0.36
CA GLY A 37 10.36 7.09 -0.83
C GLY A 37 10.16 5.68 -0.30
N LEU A 38 9.56 4.81 -1.13
CA LEU A 38 9.13 3.46 -0.78
C LEU A 38 10.31 2.50 -0.65
N TYR A 39 10.39 1.81 0.47
CA TYR A 39 11.22 0.63 0.67
C TYR A 39 10.37 -0.61 0.90
N LEU A 40 10.85 -1.75 0.42
CA LEU A 40 10.17 -3.03 0.51
C LEU A 40 11.04 -4.06 1.23
N ALA A 41 10.38 -4.91 2.01
CA ALA A 41 10.96 -6.14 2.53
C ALA A 41 9.98 -7.28 2.32
N TYR A 42 10.47 -8.50 2.25
CA TYR A 42 9.63 -9.68 2.14
C TYR A 42 10.00 -10.74 3.16
N SER A 43 9.03 -11.60 3.47
CA SER A 43 9.22 -12.78 4.31
C SER A 43 8.45 -13.96 3.72
N GLU A 44 8.98 -15.18 3.91
CA GLU A 44 8.33 -16.42 3.53
C GLU A 44 7.58 -17.08 4.69
N ASP A 45 7.85 -16.62 5.91
CA ASP A 45 7.33 -17.22 7.16
C ASP A 45 6.70 -16.18 8.11
N GLY A 46 6.76 -14.89 7.77
CA GLY A 46 6.28 -13.77 8.61
C GLY A 46 7.20 -13.38 9.76
N TYR A 47 8.30 -14.11 9.99
CA TYR A 47 9.24 -13.87 11.09
C TYR A 47 10.61 -13.41 10.59
N ASN A 48 11.11 -14.00 9.54
CA ASN A 48 12.41 -13.67 8.96
C ASN A 48 12.24 -12.78 7.73
N TRP A 49 12.64 -11.51 7.86
CA TRP A 49 12.46 -10.49 6.84
C TRP A 49 13.74 -10.18 6.10
N LYS A 50 13.64 -10.03 4.79
CA LYS A 50 14.72 -9.62 3.90
C LYS A 50 14.37 -8.32 3.23
N GLY A 51 15.15 -7.26 3.47
CA GLY A 51 15.03 -5.99 2.78
C GLY A 51 15.43 -6.12 1.32
N LEU A 52 14.71 -5.44 0.45
CA LEU A 52 15.11 -5.24 -0.94
C LEU A 52 15.93 -3.96 -1.05
N GLU A 53 16.93 -3.97 -1.93
CA GLU A 53 17.82 -2.82 -2.11
C GLU A 53 17.16 -1.71 -2.93
N GLY A 54 17.42 -0.46 -2.53
CA GLY A 54 16.98 0.75 -3.22
C GLY A 54 15.55 1.18 -2.89
N SER A 55 15.20 2.34 -3.44
CA SER A 55 13.85 2.90 -3.35
C SER A 55 13.05 2.49 -4.58
N PHE A 56 11.82 2.04 -4.36
CA PHE A 56 10.91 1.55 -5.41
C PHE A 56 10.02 2.65 -5.98
N LEU A 57 9.83 3.75 -5.26
CA LEU A 57 9.11 4.94 -5.74
C LEU A 57 9.55 6.16 -4.94
N LYS A 58 10.09 7.18 -5.59
CA LYS A 58 10.41 8.46 -4.96
C LYS A 58 9.18 9.36 -4.92
N PRO A 59 8.93 10.11 -3.82
CA PRO A 59 7.79 11.02 -3.75
C PRO A 59 8.01 12.25 -4.62
N GLU A 60 7.00 12.58 -5.44
CA GLU A 60 7.02 13.74 -6.34
C GLU A 60 5.91 14.75 -6.06
N ILE A 61 4.92 14.37 -5.24
CA ILE A 61 3.72 15.13 -4.95
C ILE A 61 3.63 15.52 -3.47
N GLY A 62 2.69 16.41 -3.14
CA GLY A 62 2.62 17.09 -1.85
C GLY A 62 3.57 18.28 -1.78
N ALA A 63 3.33 19.21 -0.85
CA ALA A 63 4.18 20.38 -0.68
C ALA A 63 5.58 20.01 -0.17
N SER A 64 5.65 19.01 0.71
CA SER A 64 6.90 18.52 1.30
C SER A 64 7.60 17.45 0.46
N LYS A 65 6.91 16.85 -0.50
CA LYS A 65 7.41 15.73 -1.32
C LYS A 65 8.05 14.64 -0.49
N ILE A 66 7.33 14.20 0.52
CA ILE A 66 7.73 13.08 1.39
C ILE A 66 6.83 11.87 1.18
N MET A 67 7.32 10.70 1.53
CA MET A 67 6.54 9.47 1.59
C MET A 67 6.71 8.85 2.97
N ARG A 68 5.67 9.00 3.79
CA ARG A 68 5.58 8.34 5.10
C ARG A 68 4.42 7.37 5.10
N ASP A 69 4.51 6.37 5.95
CA ASP A 69 3.43 5.41 6.20
C ASP A 69 2.84 4.81 4.90
N PRO A 70 3.69 4.31 3.96
CA PRO A 70 3.16 3.74 2.72
C PRO A 70 2.36 2.47 3.01
N SER A 71 1.10 2.43 2.56
CA SER A 71 0.21 1.28 2.67
C SER A 71 -0.15 0.76 1.29
N ILE A 72 -0.03 -0.56 1.07
CA ILE A 72 -0.30 -1.22 -0.22
C ILE A 72 -1.34 -2.31 -0.04
N THR A 73 -2.32 -2.34 -0.94
CA THR A 73 -3.23 -3.47 -1.11
C THR A 73 -3.23 -3.96 -2.54
N LYS A 74 -3.60 -5.21 -2.76
CA LYS A 74 -3.75 -5.81 -4.09
C LYS A 74 -5.21 -6.03 -4.40
N GLY A 75 -5.70 -5.45 -5.49
CA GLY A 75 -7.07 -5.64 -5.96
C GLY A 75 -7.28 -6.98 -6.66
N ALA A 76 -8.54 -7.30 -6.94
CA ALA A 76 -8.94 -8.54 -7.60
C ALA A 76 -8.36 -8.67 -9.02
N ASP A 77 -8.10 -7.56 -9.70
CA ASP A 77 -7.49 -7.51 -11.03
C ASP A 77 -5.95 -7.68 -11.00
N GLY A 78 -5.39 -7.91 -9.82
CA GLY A 78 -3.97 -8.06 -9.58
C GLY A 78 -3.17 -6.76 -9.53
N THR A 79 -3.83 -5.58 -9.60
CA THR A 79 -3.18 -4.28 -9.43
C THR A 79 -2.87 -4.02 -7.97
N TYR A 80 -1.67 -3.55 -7.70
CA TYR A 80 -1.29 -3.01 -6.41
C TYR A 80 -1.64 -1.53 -6.36
N HIS A 81 -2.32 -1.12 -5.31
CA HIS A 81 -2.69 0.25 -5.03
C HIS A 81 -1.97 0.70 -3.77
N MET A 82 -1.33 1.84 -3.81
CA MET A 82 -0.59 2.40 -2.69
C MET A 82 -1.07 3.79 -2.34
N VAL A 83 -1.18 4.05 -1.05
CA VAL A 83 -1.42 5.38 -0.47
C VAL A 83 -0.30 5.71 0.52
N TRP A 84 -0.03 7.01 0.73
CA TRP A 84 1.00 7.47 1.67
C TRP A 84 0.78 8.89 2.15
N THR A 85 1.33 9.22 3.32
CA THR A 85 1.41 10.58 3.84
C THR A 85 2.37 11.42 3.01
N THR A 86 1.90 12.54 2.46
CA THR A 86 2.70 13.42 1.59
C THR A 86 3.31 14.63 2.30
N ASP A 87 2.74 15.00 3.45
CA ASP A 87 3.11 16.22 4.16
C ASP A 87 3.08 16.01 5.68
N TRP A 88 4.09 16.57 6.38
CA TRP A 88 4.12 16.52 7.84
C TRP A 88 3.07 17.43 8.46
N LYS A 89 2.80 18.59 7.85
CA LYS A 89 1.80 19.57 8.28
C LYS A 89 1.20 20.28 7.08
N GLY A 90 -0.05 20.73 7.22
CA GLY A 90 -0.72 21.57 6.25
C GLY A 90 -1.27 20.83 5.02
N GLY A 91 -1.08 19.52 4.94
CA GLY A 91 -1.67 18.70 3.88
C GLY A 91 -3.13 18.39 4.18
N ASN A 92 -3.99 18.46 3.15
CA ASN A 92 -5.40 18.10 3.23
C ASN A 92 -5.74 16.82 2.44
N GLY A 93 -4.72 16.03 2.11
CA GLY A 93 -4.86 14.81 1.34
C GLY A 93 -3.66 13.89 1.49
N PHE A 94 -3.69 12.82 0.74
CA PHE A 94 -2.62 11.80 0.70
C PHE A 94 -2.21 11.51 -0.74
N GLY A 95 -1.07 10.86 -0.91
CA GLY A 95 -0.57 10.41 -2.19
C GLY A 95 -1.15 9.07 -2.61
N TYR A 96 -1.27 8.85 -3.91
CA TYR A 96 -1.70 7.60 -4.51
C TYR A 96 -0.85 7.27 -5.74
N ALA A 97 -0.57 5.98 -5.91
CA ALA A 97 -0.04 5.40 -7.13
C ALA A 97 -0.45 3.93 -7.24
N SER A 98 -0.42 3.38 -8.46
CA SER A 98 -0.70 1.97 -8.71
C SER A 98 0.42 1.29 -9.49
N SER A 99 0.52 -0.05 -9.36
CA SER A 99 1.51 -0.85 -10.05
C SER A 99 0.99 -2.26 -10.34
N LYS A 100 1.49 -2.89 -11.39
CA LYS A 100 1.24 -4.32 -11.67
C LYS A 100 2.32 -5.24 -11.12
N ASP A 101 3.49 -4.70 -10.76
CA ASP A 101 4.68 -5.47 -10.43
C ASP A 101 5.48 -4.94 -9.23
N LEU A 102 5.03 -3.85 -8.57
CA LEU A 102 5.69 -3.14 -7.46
C LEU A 102 7.01 -2.44 -7.87
N ILE A 103 7.35 -2.44 -9.15
CA ILE A 103 8.57 -1.83 -9.70
C ILE A 103 8.22 -0.62 -10.57
N HIS A 104 7.27 -0.81 -11.48
CA HIS A 104 6.80 0.23 -12.39
C HIS A 104 5.49 0.81 -11.86
N TRP A 105 5.55 2.06 -11.40
CA TRP A 105 4.43 2.76 -10.81
C TRP A 105 3.78 3.73 -11.79
N SER A 106 2.48 3.91 -11.66
CA SER A 106 1.74 4.95 -12.37
C SER A 106 2.26 6.35 -12.02
N LYS A 107 1.81 7.36 -12.75
CA LYS A 107 1.94 8.75 -12.30
C LYS A 107 1.32 8.87 -10.92
N GLN A 108 2.01 9.60 -10.03
CA GLN A 108 1.54 9.89 -8.68
C GLN A 108 0.40 10.90 -8.71
N GLU A 109 -0.59 10.69 -7.87
CA GLU A 109 -1.76 11.54 -7.73
C GLU A 109 -1.92 12.00 -6.29
N TYR A 110 -2.23 13.29 -6.09
CA TYR A 110 -2.61 13.83 -4.79
C TYR A 110 -4.13 13.80 -4.64
N ILE A 111 -4.63 13.14 -3.60
CA ILE A 111 -6.07 12.99 -3.35
C ILE A 111 -6.46 13.87 -2.16
N PRO A 112 -7.12 15.04 -2.39
CA PRO A 112 -7.44 16.00 -1.35
C PRO A 112 -8.71 15.62 -0.58
N VAL A 113 -8.65 14.56 0.20
CA VAL A 113 -9.80 13.97 0.93
C VAL A 113 -10.41 14.89 1.97
N MET A 114 -9.63 15.82 2.51
CA MET A 114 -10.07 16.80 3.52
C MET A 114 -10.25 18.21 2.96
N LYS A 115 -10.42 18.35 1.64
CA LYS A 115 -10.65 19.66 1.00
C LYS A 115 -11.85 20.42 1.57
N HIS A 116 -12.85 19.72 2.07
CA HIS A 116 -14.05 20.27 2.69
C HIS A 116 -13.84 20.78 4.12
N GLU A 117 -12.65 20.55 4.71
CA GLU A 117 -12.26 20.91 6.05
C GLU A 117 -11.10 21.91 6.01
N PRO A 118 -11.34 23.21 5.88
CA PRO A 118 -10.28 24.22 5.69
C PRO A 118 -9.34 24.33 6.90
N GLU A 119 -9.77 23.91 8.08
CA GLU A 119 -8.99 23.96 9.31
C GLU A 119 -8.20 22.68 9.59
N VAL A 120 -8.23 21.70 8.68
CA VAL A 120 -7.47 20.47 8.86
C VAL A 120 -5.97 20.75 8.96
N VAL A 121 -5.33 20.17 9.97
CA VAL A 121 -3.90 20.37 10.24
C VAL A 121 -3.05 19.34 9.48
N ASN A 122 -3.58 18.14 9.31
CA ASN A 122 -2.86 17.01 8.71
C ASN A 122 -3.81 15.96 8.15
N VAL A 123 -3.28 15.17 7.23
CA VAL A 123 -3.83 13.88 6.78
C VAL A 123 -2.69 12.87 6.83
N TRP A 124 -2.72 11.98 7.81
CA TRP A 124 -1.62 11.08 8.14
C TRP A 124 -2.00 9.62 8.09
N ALA A 125 -0.98 8.80 7.83
CA ALA A 125 -1.04 7.35 7.88
C ALA A 125 -2.28 6.78 7.16
N PRO A 126 -2.49 7.08 5.87
CA PRO A 126 -3.58 6.46 5.14
C PRO A 126 -3.30 4.95 5.02
N GLU A 127 -4.30 4.15 5.35
CA GLU A 127 -4.28 2.70 5.14
C GLU A 127 -5.33 2.32 4.12
N ILE A 128 -4.96 1.47 3.16
CA ILE A 128 -5.84 1.01 2.08
C ILE A 128 -6.11 -0.48 2.19
N PHE A 129 -7.38 -0.86 2.08
CA PHE A 129 -7.86 -2.24 2.08
C PHE A 129 -8.68 -2.52 0.84
N TYR A 130 -8.64 -3.75 0.35
CA TYR A 130 -9.59 -4.23 -0.64
C TYR A 130 -10.59 -5.18 0.02
N ASP A 131 -11.87 -4.81 -0.02
CA ASP A 131 -12.97 -5.67 0.45
C ASP A 131 -13.37 -6.62 -0.68
N ASP A 132 -12.92 -7.85 -0.58
CA ASP A 132 -13.20 -8.90 -1.56
C ASP A 132 -14.70 -9.25 -1.66
N PHE A 133 -15.45 -9.02 -0.61
CA PHE A 133 -16.89 -9.30 -0.60
C PHE A 133 -17.67 -8.22 -1.33
N LYS A 134 -17.40 -6.94 -1.02
CA LYS A 134 -18.06 -5.80 -1.65
C LYS A 134 -17.43 -5.36 -2.97
N LYS A 135 -16.21 -5.85 -3.27
CA LYS A 135 -15.44 -5.46 -4.45
C LYS A 135 -15.11 -3.97 -4.49
N GLU A 136 -14.82 -3.40 -3.34
CA GLU A 136 -14.49 -1.99 -3.19
C GLU A 136 -13.21 -1.78 -2.39
N TYR A 137 -12.59 -0.60 -2.54
CA TYR A 137 -11.45 -0.18 -1.73
C TYR A 137 -11.94 0.69 -0.59
N ILE A 138 -11.37 0.46 0.59
CA ILE A 138 -11.60 1.26 1.78
C ILE A 138 -10.29 1.92 2.14
N ILE A 139 -10.30 3.24 2.34
CA ILE A 139 -9.14 4.00 2.80
C ILE A 139 -9.54 4.70 4.10
N ILE A 140 -8.73 4.52 5.14
CA ILE A 140 -8.85 5.22 6.41
C ILE A 140 -7.59 6.04 6.65
N TRP A 141 -7.69 7.15 7.37
CA TRP A 141 -6.56 8.01 7.70
C TRP A 141 -6.79 8.76 9.01
N ALA A 142 -5.73 9.32 9.60
CA ALA A 142 -5.81 10.14 10.78
C ALA A 142 -5.73 11.63 10.44
N SER A 143 -6.62 12.43 11.01
CA SER A 143 -6.64 13.89 10.85
C SER A 143 -6.87 14.61 12.16
N THR A 144 -6.34 15.82 12.26
CA THR A 144 -6.64 16.77 13.34
C THR A 144 -7.41 17.94 12.78
N ILE A 145 -8.58 18.22 13.36
CA ILE A 145 -9.36 19.44 13.13
C ILE A 145 -9.45 20.12 14.49
N PRO A 146 -8.78 21.29 14.68
CA PRO A 146 -8.74 21.98 15.96
C PRO A 146 -10.15 22.26 16.51
N PHE A 147 -10.31 22.14 17.81
CA PHE A 147 -11.55 22.43 18.53
C PHE A 147 -12.80 21.60 18.17
N ARG A 148 -12.71 20.70 17.19
CA ARG A 148 -13.86 19.88 16.78
C ARG A 148 -14.34 18.94 17.89
N PHE A 149 -13.44 18.40 18.69
CA PHE A 149 -13.72 17.46 19.76
C PHE A 149 -13.33 18.06 21.11
N ALA A 150 -14.25 18.76 21.75
CA ALA A 150 -14.00 19.61 22.92
C ALA A 150 -13.62 18.89 24.22
N LYS A 151 -13.72 17.55 24.29
CA LYS A 151 -13.34 16.77 25.48
C LYS A 151 -12.01 16.06 25.26
N GLY A 152 -11.03 16.36 26.10
CA GLY A 152 -9.72 15.72 26.10
C GLY A 152 -8.68 16.44 25.27
N VAL A 153 -8.91 17.70 24.96
CA VAL A 153 -7.97 18.54 24.22
C VAL A 153 -7.09 19.29 25.19
N GLU A 154 -6.21 18.61 25.85
CA GLU A 154 -5.12 19.27 26.57
C GLU A 154 -3.97 19.62 25.63
N ASP A 155 -3.89 18.95 24.48
CA ASP A 155 -2.91 19.22 23.42
C ASP A 155 -3.54 19.06 22.03
N GLU A 156 -3.94 20.16 21.42
CA GLU A 156 -4.52 20.19 20.07
C GLU A 156 -3.59 19.60 18.99
N LYS A 157 -2.29 19.53 19.26
CA LYS A 157 -1.31 18.99 18.33
C LYS A 157 -1.40 17.48 18.18
N ASN A 158 -1.98 16.78 19.15
CA ASN A 158 -2.06 15.33 19.20
C ASN A 158 -3.49 14.79 19.15
N ASN A 159 -4.47 15.61 18.82
CA ASN A 159 -5.88 15.21 18.77
C ASN A 159 -6.25 14.61 17.40
N HIS A 160 -5.53 13.58 16.99
CA HIS A 160 -5.79 12.87 15.74
C HIS A 160 -7.02 11.97 15.88
N ARG A 161 -7.85 11.93 14.83
CA ARG A 161 -9.02 11.04 14.68
C ARG A 161 -8.97 10.33 13.34
N MET A 162 -9.40 9.08 13.34
CA MET A 162 -9.67 8.27 12.15
C MET A 162 -11.13 8.35 11.76
#